data_2bf6a0269c3471696226ad6ef1c6c75c
#
_entry.id   2bf6a0269c3471696226ad6ef1c6c75c
#
_cell.length_a   1.000
_cell.length_b   1.000
_cell.length_c   1.000
_cell.angle_alpha   90.00
_cell.angle_beta   90.00
_cell.angle_gamma   90.00
#
_symmetry.space_group_name_H-M   'P 1'
#
loop_
_entity.id
_entity.type
_entity.pdbx_description
1 polymer ?
#
loop_
_entity_poly.entity_id
_entity_poly.type
_entity_poly.pdbx_seq_one_letter_code
_entity_poly.pdbx_strand_id
1 'polypeptide(L)'
;MLNEYLSQHGYDVRCAGAGKQGLELCEQQCPDVVLCDLNLPDINGLEVIEKLLKVCAHLPIIVISASEKMSDIREAVRLGAWDYLVKPLQSLDVLDSAIGHCLERHELEISYLHDIWELDAHIDVIYQDDMIAGKLTEELLPKSPLRVGAYNFECVTDPADTTPTWVDYRSLGNGKALVVMAAAQNATEQNLVPLLVLKTLVDPVIRQYLSGMDNTLVLPGALLEHLNIELCHSQVRTAFDIMVGVLDTETGQWQWAQAGDKLEPSPSAKPDLALGIWKHANYRTHQLESLHRLHCRSYGKELIVSAEPQTA
;
A
#
# COMPACT_ATOMS: atom_id res chain seq x y z
N MET A 1 33.09 -27.33 12.36
CA MET A 1 31.86 -28.00 11.85
C MET A 1 30.99 -27.01 11.04
N LEU A 2 30.30 -26.01 11.64
CA LEU A 2 29.49 -25.05 10.84
C LEU A 2 30.34 -24.27 9.83
N ASN A 3 31.43 -23.68 10.23
CA ASN A 3 32.37 -22.98 9.35
C ASN A 3 32.83 -23.83 8.16
N GLU A 4 33.28 -25.05 8.42
CA GLU A 4 33.71 -25.99 7.39
C GLU A 4 32.59 -26.35 6.40
N TYR A 5 31.39 -26.60 6.93
CA TYR A 5 30.21 -26.90 6.10
C TYR A 5 29.87 -25.74 5.16
N LEU A 6 29.75 -24.55 5.71
CA LEU A 6 29.40 -23.35 4.92
C LEU A 6 30.47 -22.99 3.89
N SER A 7 31.77 -23.11 4.26
CA SER A 7 32.87 -22.88 3.31
C SER A 7 32.86 -23.90 2.16
N GLN A 8 32.47 -25.18 2.42
CA GLN A 8 32.33 -26.19 1.38
C GLN A 8 31.15 -25.93 0.45
N HIS A 9 30.14 -25.19 0.92
CA HIS A 9 28.97 -24.77 0.12
C HIS A 9 29.16 -23.41 -0.57
N GLY A 10 30.40 -22.89 -0.57
CA GLY A 10 30.75 -21.69 -1.35
C GLY A 10 30.58 -20.36 -0.63
N TYR A 11 30.26 -20.34 0.67
CA TYR A 11 30.18 -19.15 1.46
C TYR A 11 31.56 -18.67 1.93
N ASP A 12 31.80 -17.34 1.88
CA ASP A 12 32.96 -16.70 2.55
C ASP A 12 32.63 -16.47 4.02
N VAL A 13 33.17 -17.30 4.89
CA VAL A 13 32.77 -17.36 6.30
C VAL A 13 33.80 -16.70 7.20
N ARG A 14 33.36 -15.72 7.98
CA ARG A 14 34.12 -15.11 9.07
C ARG A 14 33.55 -15.52 10.40
N CYS A 15 34.38 -15.98 11.31
CA CYS A 15 33.96 -16.46 12.62
C CYS A 15 34.41 -15.51 13.72
N ALA A 16 33.53 -15.25 14.67
CA ALA A 16 33.83 -14.54 15.92
C ALA A 16 33.53 -15.45 17.12
N GLY A 17 34.43 -15.51 18.07
CA GLY A 17 34.26 -16.28 19.30
C GLY A 17 33.48 -15.54 20.39
N ALA A 18 33.20 -14.25 20.19
CA ALA A 18 32.55 -13.36 21.15
C ALA A 18 31.72 -12.30 20.41
N GLY A 19 30.68 -11.76 21.06
CA GLY A 19 29.79 -10.80 20.46
C GLY A 19 30.46 -9.49 20.06
N LYS A 20 31.38 -8.95 20.87
CA LYS A 20 32.13 -7.74 20.54
C LYS A 20 33.00 -7.93 19.31
N GLN A 21 33.68 -9.06 19.20
CA GLN A 21 34.49 -9.42 18.03
C GLN A 21 33.61 -9.49 16.77
N GLY A 22 32.41 -10.06 16.88
CA GLY A 22 31.45 -10.11 15.77
C GLY A 22 31.03 -8.73 15.31
N LEU A 23 30.74 -7.84 16.22
CA LEU A 23 30.42 -6.44 15.92
C LEU A 23 31.58 -5.72 15.19
N GLU A 24 32.82 -5.87 15.68
CA GLU A 24 34.01 -5.29 15.04
C GLU A 24 34.21 -5.80 13.60
N LEU A 25 33.96 -7.08 13.34
CA LEU A 25 34.04 -7.64 11.99
C LEU A 25 32.97 -7.06 11.06
N CYS A 26 31.75 -6.85 11.56
CA CYS A 26 30.66 -6.25 10.78
C CYS A 26 30.87 -4.75 10.55
N GLU A 27 31.49 -4.03 11.48
CA GLU A 27 31.88 -2.61 11.30
C GLU A 27 32.94 -2.45 10.20
N GLN A 28 33.84 -3.41 10.07
CA GLN A 28 34.87 -3.40 9.01
C GLN A 28 34.27 -3.70 7.64
N GLN A 29 33.37 -4.67 7.59
CA GLN A 29 32.68 -5.09 6.38
C GLN A 29 31.37 -5.77 6.74
N CYS A 30 30.25 -5.17 6.31
CA CYS A 30 28.92 -5.75 6.47
C CYS A 30 28.81 -7.07 5.69
N PRO A 31 28.42 -8.18 6.33
CA PRO A 31 28.18 -9.43 5.62
C PRO A 31 26.78 -9.47 5.00
N ASP A 32 26.54 -10.40 4.09
CA ASP A 32 25.23 -10.62 3.48
C ASP A 32 24.24 -11.29 4.46
N VAL A 33 24.75 -12.07 5.44
CA VAL A 33 23.96 -12.73 6.49
C VAL A 33 24.79 -12.95 7.74
N VAL A 34 24.17 -12.86 8.91
CA VAL A 34 24.79 -13.19 10.20
C VAL A 34 24.09 -14.38 10.87
N LEU A 35 24.87 -15.35 11.30
CA LEU A 35 24.43 -16.42 12.20
C LEU A 35 24.84 -16.05 13.63
N CYS A 36 23.87 -15.76 14.50
CA CYS A 36 24.10 -15.26 15.85
C CYS A 36 23.66 -16.29 16.91
N ASP A 37 24.56 -16.66 17.81
CA ASP A 37 24.17 -17.38 19.03
C ASP A 37 23.68 -16.37 20.09
N LEU A 38 22.64 -16.70 20.83
CA LEU A 38 22.18 -15.89 21.96
C LEU A 38 23.11 -16.02 23.18
N ASN A 39 23.76 -17.17 23.34
CA ASN A 39 24.63 -17.46 24.48
C ASN A 39 26.11 -17.18 24.13
N LEU A 40 26.48 -15.93 24.08
CA LEU A 40 27.84 -15.50 23.86
C LEU A 40 28.57 -15.25 25.19
N PRO A 41 29.93 -15.38 25.22
CA PRO A 41 30.68 -15.31 26.48
C PRO A 41 30.80 -13.91 27.08
N ASP A 42 30.61 -12.84 26.31
CA ASP A 42 30.89 -11.46 26.67
C ASP A 42 29.63 -10.56 26.74
N ILE A 43 28.74 -10.67 25.78
CA ILE A 43 27.48 -9.89 25.72
C ILE A 43 26.34 -10.80 25.26
N ASN A 44 25.10 -10.44 25.59
CA ASN A 44 23.93 -11.21 25.15
C ASN A 44 23.74 -11.07 23.63
N GLY A 45 23.45 -12.19 22.94
CA GLY A 45 23.20 -12.18 21.51
C GLY A 45 22.05 -11.27 21.07
N LEU A 46 21.04 -11.06 21.90
CA LEU A 46 19.98 -10.07 21.63
C LEU A 46 20.53 -8.62 21.55
N GLU A 47 21.49 -8.29 22.42
CA GLU A 47 22.21 -7.01 22.38
C GLU A 47 23.09 -6.88 21.11
N VAL A 48 23.68 -8.02 20.68
CA VAL A 48 24.44 -8.04 19.41
C VAL A 48 23.52 -7.76 18.24
N ILE A 49 22.33 -8.37 18.16
CA ILE A 49 21.34 -8.13 17.10
C ILE A 49 20.98 -6.64 17.04
N GLU A 50 20.64 -6.04 18.18
CA GLU A 50 20.27 -4.63 18.22
C GLU A 50 21.39 -3.70 17.71
N LYS A 51 22.65 -4.00 18.06
CA LYS A 51 23.80 -3.23 17.63
C LYS A 51 24.13 -3.45 16.16
N LEU A 52 24.05 -4.67 15.67
CA LEU A 52 24.27 -5.01 14.25
C LEU A 52 23.33 -4.26 13.33
N LEU A 53 22.05 -4.19 13.65
CA LEU A 53 21.05 -3.48 12.85
C LEU A 53 21.21 -1.96 12.86
N LYS A 54 21.95 -1.40 13.84
CA LYS A 54 22.34 0.03 13.83
C LYS A 54 23.52 0.30 12.92
N VAL A 55 24.40 -0.69 12.72
CA VAL A 55 25.62 -0.58 11.86
C VAL A 55 25.28 -0.97 10.42
N CYS A 56 24.60 -2.10 10.26
CA CYS A 56 24.20 -2.64 8.97
C CYS A 56 22.66 -2.71 8.93
N ALA A 57 22.01 -1.68 8.38
CA ALA A 57 20.56 -1.67 8.22
C ALA A 57 20.11 -2.80 7.27
N HIS A 58 18.98 -3.44 7.57
CA HIS A 58 18.41 -4.54 6.80
C HIS A 58 19.26 -5.83 6.72
N LEU A 59 20.30 -5.96 7.56
CA LEU A 59 21.14 -7.15 7.61
C LEU A 59 20.30 -8.39 8.01
N PRO A 60 20.27 -9.45 7.19
CA PRO A 60 19.65 -10.70 7.57
C PRO A 60 20.36 -11.34 8.76
N ILE A 61 19.66 -11.57 9.86
CA ILE A 61 20.20 -12.19 11.06
C ILE A 61 19.41 -13.46 11.36
N ILE A 62 20.09 -14.60 11.35
CA ILE A 62 19.55 -15.91 11.75
C ILE A 62 20.07 -16.21 13.14
N VAL A 63 19.18 -16.40 14.09
CA VAL A 63 19.56 -16.78 15.45
C VAL A 63 19.70 -18.30 15.54
N ILE A 64 20.80 -18.78 16.14
CA ILE A 64 21.03 -20.20 16.41
C ILE A 64 21.26 -20.38 17.90
N SER A 65 20.29 -20.89 18.65
CA SER A 65 20.39 -20.99 20.11
C SER A 65 19.94 -22.32 20.67
N ALA A 66 20.47 -22.69 21.83
CA ALA A 66 19.99 -23.85 22.60
C ALA A 66 18.70 -23.55 23.38
N SER A 67 18.23 -22.29 23.41
CA SER A 67 16.99 -21.92 24.10
C SER A 67 15.78 -22.21 23.22
N GLU A 68 14.86 -23.00 23.76
CA GLU A 68 13.52 -23.21 23.16
C GLU A 68 12.45 -22.29 23.81
N LYS A 69 12.88 -21.34 24.64
CA LYS A 69 11.93 -20.44 25.32
C LYS A 69 11.29 -19.51 24.32
N MET A 70 9.97 -19.53 24.29
CA MET A 70 9.18 -18.66 23.41
C MET A 70 9.44 -17.17 23.65
N SER A 71 9.86 -16.77 24.86
CA SER A 71 10.29 -15.42 25.18
C SER A 71 11.49 -14.96 24.36
N ASP A 72 12.50 -15.81 24.25
CA ASP A 72 13.75 -15.50 23.56
C ASP A 72 13.56 -15.44 22.06
N ILE A 73 12.72 -16.35 21.54
CA ILE A 73 12.30 -16.36 20.12
C ILE A 73 11.56 -15.05 19.78
N ARG A 74 10.55 -14.69 20.58
CA ARG A 74 9.78 -13.46 20.35
C ARG A 74 10.64 -12.21 20.42
N GLU A 75 11.56 -12.16 21.37
CA GLU A 75 12.44 -10.99 21.53
C GLU A 75 13.42 -10.89 20.37
N ALA A 76 14.01 -11.99 19.91
CA ALA A 76 14.87 -11.99 18.73
C ALA A 76 14.14 -11.49 17.47
N VAL A 77 12.92 -11.99 17.21
CA VAL A 77 12.08 -11.54 16.10
C VAL A 77 11.69 -10.07 16.25
N ARG A 78 11.32 -9.63 17.46
CA ARG A 78 10.99 -8.22 17.76
C ARG A 78 12.16 -7.27 17.49
N LEU A 79 13.38 -7.73 17.76
CA LEU A 79 14.60 -6.97 17.50
C LEU A 79 15.00 -6.97 16.02
N GLY A 80 14.41 -7.82 15.19
CA GLY A 80 14.65 -7.86 13.75
C GLY A 80 15.41 -9.09 13.25
N ALA A 81 15.49 -10.17 14.04
CA ALA A 81 15.98 -11.44 13.53
C ALA A 81 15.01 -11.98 12.45
N TRP A 82 15.57 -12.48 11.36
CA TRP A 82 14.81 -12.98 10.22
C TRP A 82 14.39 -14.43 10.38
N ASP A 83 15.20 -15.23 11.09
CA ASP A 83 14.90 -16.62 11.41
C ASP A 83 15.51 -17.04 12.75
N TYR A 84 15.03 -18.17 13.30
CA TYR A 84 15.47 -18.72 14.58
C TYR A 84 15.60 -20.24 14.50
N LEU A 85 16.80 -20.76 14.66
CA LEU A 85 17.12 -22.19 14.64
C LEU A 85 17.49 -22.69 16.03
N VAL A 86 16.90 -23.81 16.46
CA VAL A 86 17.17 -24.42 17.75
C VAL A 86 18.29 -25.45 17.65
N LYS A 87 19.25 -25.39 18.58
CA LYS A 87 20.31 -26.40 18.71
C LYS A 87 19.82 -27.61 19.53
N PRO A 88 20.21 -28.84 19.20
CA PRO A 88 21.06 -29.24 18.07
C PRO A 88 20.31 -29.16 16.74
N LEU A 89 20.97 -28.67 15.69
CA LEU A 89 20.37 -28.65 14.35
C LEU A 89 20.10 -30.10 13.90
N GLN A 90 18.88 -30.36 13.43
CA GLN A 90 18.48 -31.71 12.99
C GLN A 90 19.27 -32.15 11.76
N SER A 91 19.56 -31.24 10.84
CA SER A 91 20.49 -31.43 9.73
C SER A 91 21.11 -30.05 9.39
N LEU A 92 22.25 -30.07 8.68
CA LEU A 92 22.89 -28.86 8.19
C LEU A 92 22.15 -28.26 6.98
N ASP A 93 21.34 -29.07 6.28
CA ASP A 93 20.49 -28.60 5.17
C ASP A 93 19.43 -27.59 5.63
N VAL A 94 18.95 -27.69 6.88
CA VAL A 94 18.03 -26.70 7.46
C VAL A 94 18.69 -25.33 7.55
N LEU A 95 19.97 -25.28 7.91
CA LEU A 95 20.73 -24.04 7.96
C LEU A 95 20.95 -23.46 6.56
N ASP A 96 21.31 -24.30 5.59
CA ASP A 96 21.50 -23.86 4.21
C ASP A 96 20.20 -23.30 3.59
N SER A 97 19.09 -23.98 3.85
CA SER A 97 17.76 -23.49 3.43
C SER A 97 17.40 -22.16 4.09
N ALA A 98 17.66 -21.98 5.39
CA ALA A 98 17.39 -20.74 6.10
C ALA A 98 18.24 -19.57 5.56
N ILE A 99 19.53 -19.82 5.29
CA ILE A 99 20.42 -18.84 4.67
C ILE A 99 19.92 -18.47 3.27
N GLY A 100 19.61 -19.46 2.43
CA GLY A 100 19.11 -19.26 1.07
C GLY A 100 17.85 -18.39 1.06
N HIS A 101 16.86 -18.72 1.88
CA HIS A 101 15.62 -17.91 2.00
C HIS A 101 15.88 -16.48 2.51
N CYS A 102 16.82 -16.30 3.45
CA CYS A 102 17.17 -14.96 3.92
C CYS A 102 17.87 -14.13 2.83
N LEU A 103 18.78 -14.73 2.06
CA LEU A 103 19.49 -14.04 0.97
C LEU A 103 18.54 -13.69 -0.18
N GLU A 104 17.70 -14.61 -0.63
CA GLU A 104 16.68 -14.35 -1.66
C GLU A 104 15.74 -13.20 -1.24
N ARG A 105 15.26 -13.23 0.01
CA ARG A 105 14.42 -12.17 0.55
C ARG A 105 15.16 -10.84 0.62
N HIS A 106 16.43 -10.85 0.99
CA HIS A 106 17.27 -9.65 1.06
C HIS A 106 17.51 -9.03 -0.32
N GLU A 107 17.81 -9.86 -1.32
CA GLU A 107 17.93 -9.41 -2.71
C GLU A 107 16.63 -8.79 -3.23
N LEU A 108 15.48 -9.39 -2.92
CA LEU A 108 14.17 -8.83 -3.27
C LEU A 108 13.91 -7.50 -2.56
N GLU A 109 14.26 -7.36 -1.27
CA GLU A 109 14.13 -6.08 -0.55
C GLU A 109 15.04 -5.00 -1.13
N ILE A 110 16.29 -5.33 -1.46
CA ILE A 110 17.24 -4.37 -2.07
C ILE A 110 16.76 -3.96 -3.46
N SER A 111 16.37 -4.92 -4.31
CA SER A 111 15.83 -4.63 -5.65
C SER A 111 14.61 -3.72 -5.56
N TYR A 112 13.71 -4.00 -4.64
CA TYR A 112 12.52 -3.21 -4.42
C TYR A 112 12.82 -1.78 -3.92
N LEU A 113 13.79 -1.62 -3.00
CA LEU A 113 14.25 -0.30 -2.54
C LEU A 113 14.94 0.48 -3.68
N HIS A 114 15.66 -0.21 -4.55
CA HIS A 114 16.26 0.40 -5.75
C HIS A 114 15.19 0.88 -6.73
N ASP A 115 14.20 0.03 -7.03
CA ASP A 115 13.08 0.36 -7.91
C ASP A 115 12.29 1.57 -7.40
N ILE A 116 12.13 1.69 -6.06
CA ILE A 116 11.48 2.86 -5.44
C ILE A 116 12.33 4.11 -5.59
N TRP A 117 13.62 4.00 -5.32
CA TRP A 117 14.52 5.16 -5.44
C TRP A 117 14.58 5.65 -6.90
N GLU A 118 14.60 4.73 -7.86
CA GLU A 118 14.52 5.05 -9.28
C GLU A 118 13.16 5.68 -9.64
N LEU A 119 12.07 5.16 -9.07
CA LEU A 119 10.72 5.72 -9.23
C LEU A 119 10.61 7.12 -8.63
N ASP A 120 11.14 7.34 -7.42
CA ASP A 120 11.16 8.66 -6.77
C ASP A 120 11.96 9.69 -7.61
N ALA A 121 13.09 9.28 -8.17
CA ALA A 121 13.87 10.14 -9.06
C ALA A 121 13.11 10.48 -10.37
N HIS A 122 12.35 9.54 -10.94
CA HIS A 122 11.49 9.79 -12.09
C HIS A 122 10.29 10.66 -11.73
N ILE A 123 9.74 10.51 -10.52
CA ILE A 123 8.65 11.35 -10.00
C ILE A 123 9.11 12.80 -9.89
N ASP A 124 10.29 13.07 -9.35
CA ASP A 124 10.85 14.42 -9.24
C ASP A 124 11.00 15.09 -10.61
N VAL A 125 11.41 14.33 -11.64
CA VAL A 125 11.47 14.84 -13.02
C VAL A 125 10.08 15.21 -13.56
N ILE A 126 9.06 14.42 -13.25
CA ILE A 126 7.67 14.69 -13.65
C ILE A 126 7.16 16.00 -13.01
N TYR A 127 7.48 16.24 -11.74
CA TYR A 127 7.06 17.46 -11.04
C TYR A 127 7.83 18.72 -11.46
N GLN A 128 9.00 18.57 -12.06
CA GLN A 128 9.76 19.70 -12.59
C GLN A 128 9.28 20.17 -13.97
N ASP A 129 8.46 19.38 -14.65
CA ASP A 129 7.90 19.72 -15.96
C ASP A 129 6.40 20.02 -15.83
N ASP A 130 6.06 21.30 -15.75
CA ASP A 130 4.68 21.81 -15.62
C ASP A 130 3.75 21.27 -16.73
N MET A 131 4.30 21.02 -17.94
CA MET A 131 3.51 20.50 -19.06
C MET A 131 3.16 19.02 -18.85
N ILE A 132 4.08 18.22 -18.31
CA ILE A 132 3.83 16.80 -18.00
C ILE A 132 2.87 16.71 -16.81
N ALA A 133 3.11 17.44 -15.73
CA ALA A 133 2.25 17.48 -14.55
C ALA A 133 0.81 17.90 -14.93
N GLY A 134 0.65 18.92 -15.78
CA GLY A 134 -0.64 19.36 -16.29
C GLY A 134 -1.39 18.26 -17.05
N LYS A 135 -0.73 17.57 -17.97
CA LYS A 135 -1.34 16.45 -18.72
C LYS A 135 -1.75 15.28 -17.81
N LEU A 136 -0.93 14.94 -16.83
CA LEU A 136 -1.24 13.88 -15.89
C LEU A 136 -2.40 14.27 -14.95
N THR A 137 -2.50 15.54 -14.58
CA THR A 137 -3.65 16.05 -13.81
C THR A 137 -4.95 15.97 -14.62
N GLU A 138 -4.90 16.22 -15.93
CA GLU A 138 -6.05 16.02 -16.81
C GLU A 138 -6.53 14.56 -16.85
N GLU A 139 -5.62 13.58 -16.69
CA GLU A 139 -5.99 12.15 -16.62
C GLU A 139 -6.75 11.79 -15.33
N LEU A 140 -6.69 12.60 -14.29
CA LEU A 140 -7.46 12.43 -13.06
C LEU A 140 -8.91 12.94 -13.18
N LEU A 141 -9.24 13.64 -14.25
CA LEU A 141 -10.55 14.21 -14.46
C LEU A 141 -11.30 13.52 -15.61
N PRO A 142 -12.62 13.46 -15.56
CA PRO A 142 -13.40 12.92 -16.68
C PRO A 142 -13.31 13.85 -17.90
N LYS A 143 -13.15 13.27 -19.08
CA LYS A 143 -12.94 14.01 -20.35
C LYS A 143 -14.21 14.72 -20.84
N SER A 144 -15.39 14.27 -20.44
CA SER A 144 -16.68 14.83 -20.87
C SER A 144 -17.77 14.45 -19.88
N PRO A 145 -18.87 15.21 -19.84
CA PRO A 145 -20.09 14.78 -19.16
C PRO A 145 -20.56 13.42 -19.68
N LEU A 146 -21.15 12.62 -18.80
CA LEU A 146 -21.69 11.30 -19.11
C LEU A 146 -23.20 11.28 -18.86
N ARG A 147 -23.95 10.61 -19.73
CA ARG A 147 -25.36 10.32 -19.51
C ARG A 147 -25.57 8.82 -19.45
N VAL A 148 -26.24 8.37 -18.39
CA VAL A 148 -26.65 6.96 -18.23
C VAL A 148 -28.10 6.95 -17.77
N GLY A 149 -28.99 6.37 -18.59
CA GLY A 149 -30.43 6.43 -18.34
C GLY A 149 -30.96 7.86 -18.22
N ALA A 150 -31.66 8.15 -17.14
CA ALA A 150 -32.22 9.46 -16.84
C ALA A 150 -31.26 10.35 -16.00
N TYR A 151 -30.00 9.99 -15.87
CA TYR A 151 -29.04 10.72 -15.04
C TYR A 151 -27.91 11.32 -15.86
N ASN A 152 -27.57 12.57 -15.51
CA ASN A 152 -26.42 13.30 -16.05
C ASN A 152 -25.34 13.39 -14.99
N PHE A 153 -24.10 13.14 -15.40
CA PHE A 153 -22.88 13.17 -14.59
C PHE A 153 -21.97 14.27 -15.12
N GLU A 154 -21.59 15.19 -14.25
CA GLU A 154 -20.78 16.34 -14.60
C GLU A 154 -19.71 16.60 -13.54
N CYS A 155 -18.54 17.04 -13.99
CA CYS A 155 -17.48 17.53 -13.14
C CYS A 155 -17.22 19.00 -13.47
N VAL A 156 -17.40 19.87 -12.47
CA VAL A 156 -17.07 21.30 -12.56
C VAL A 156 -15.74 21.53 -11.85
N THR A 157 -14.85 22.28 -12.49
CA THR A 157 -13.52 22.57 -11.96
C THR A 157 -13.35 24.07 -11.82
N ASP A 158 -12.82 24.52 -10.66
CA ASP A 158 -12.32 25.88 -10.49
C ASP A 158 -10.90 25.96 -11.09
N PRO A 159 -10.67 26.78 -12.12
CA PRO A 159 -9.35 26.92 -12.71
C PRO A 159 -8.29 27.50 -11.76
N ALA A 160 -8.71 28.16 -10.69
CA ALA A 160 -7.80 28.74 -9.71
C ALA A 160 -7.24 27.70 -8.73
N ASP A 161 -7.88 26.54 -8.61
CA ASP A 161 -7.43 25.45 -7.72
C ASP A 161 -6.76 24.32 -8.52
N THR A 162 -5.44 24.24 -8.41
CA THR A 162 -4.59 23.25 -9.10
C THR A 162 -4.40 21.97 -8.29
N THR A 163 -4.98 21.86 -7.08
CA THR A 163 -4.83 20.69 -6.22
C THR A 163 -5.29 19.42 -6.92
N PRO A 164 -4.44 18.38 -7.04
CA PRO A 164 -4.81 17.14 -7.68
C PRO A 164 -5.99 16.48 -6.94
N THR A 165 -7.03 16.17 -7.70
CA THR A 165 -8.22 15.47 -7.22
C THR A 165 -8.67 14.52 -8.31
N TRP A 166 -8.87 13.26 -7.97
CA TRP A 166 -9.39 12.29 -8.91
C TRP A 166 -10.91 12.31 -8.89
N VAL A 167 -11.52 12.56 -10.05
CA VAL A 167 -12.96 12.44 -10.29
C VAL A 167 -13.16 11.51 -11.47
N ASP A 168 -14.01 10.51 -11.32
CA ASP A 168 -14.35 9.58 -12.38
C ASP A 168 -15.82 9.16 -12.30
N TYR A 169 -16.43 8.94 -13.44
CA TYR A 169 -17.74 8.32 -13.57
C TYR A 169 -17.79 7.50 -14.86
N ARG A 170 -18.31 6.28 -14.75
CA ARG A 170 -18.34 5.33 -15.86
C ARG A 170 -19.65 4.53 -15.89
N SER A 171 -20.15 4.26 -17.08
CA SER A 171 -21.21 3.27 -17.24
C SER A 171 -20.67 1.87 -16.99
N LEU A 172 -21.37 1.10 -16.16
CA LEU A 172 -21.05 -0.29 -15.84
C LEU A 172 -21.91 -1.28 -16.66
N GLY A 173 -22.75 -0.78 -17.58
CA GLY A 173 -23.77 -1.58 -18.25
C GLY A 173 -25.02 -1.80 -17.38
N ASN A 174 -26.06 -2.40 -17.97
CA ASN A 174 -27.31 -2.75 -17.28
C ASN A 174 -27.90 -1.63 -16.41
N GLY A 175 -27.90 -0.39 -16.92
CA GLY A 175 -28.43 0.76 -16.20
C GLY A 175 -27.62 1.20 -14.96
N LYS A 176 -26.43 0.68 -14.73
CA LYS A 176 -25.57 1.04 -13.58
C LYS A 176 -24.45 1.99 -13.96
N ALA A 177 -24.13 2.91 -13.06
CA ALA A 177 -23.03 3.83 -13.20
C ALA A 177 -22.16 3.86 -11.93
N LEU A 178 -20.85 3.79 -12.11
CA LEU A 178 -19.84 4.01 -11.06
C LEU A 178 -19.57 5.51 -10.94
N VAL A 179 -19.38 5.98 -9.72
CA VAL A 179 -18.95 7.33 -9.38
C VAL A 179 -17.81 7.24 -8.38
N VAL A 180 -16.73 7.95 -8.63
CA VAL A 180 -15.57 8.04 -7.73
C VAL A 180 -15.13 9.49 -7.61
N MET A 181 -14.81 9.90 -6.39
CA MET A 181 -14.07 11.14 -6.12
C MET A 181 -13.06 10.88 -5.01
N ALA A 182 -11.80 11.25 -5.24
CA ALA A 182 -10.73 11.04 -4.26
C ALA A 182 -9.75 12.20 -4.24
N ALA A 183 -9.23 12.48 -3.04
CA ALA A 183 -8.19 13.46 -2.80
C ALA A 183 -7.18 12.92 -1.76
N ALA A 184 -5.95 13.38 -1.81
CA ALA A 184 -4.97 13.07 -0.77
C ALA A 184 -5.18 14.00 0.44
N GLN A 185 -4.97 13.50 1.65
CA GLN A 185 -5.19 14.28 2.89
C GLN A 185 -4.25 15.49 3.02
N ASN A 186 -3.04 15.37 2.54
CA ASN A 186 -2.08 16.49 2.49
C ASN A 186 -2.13 17.10 1.09
N ALA A 187 -2.94 18.15 0.92
CA ALA A 187 -3.13 18.83 -0.36
C ALA A 187 -1.83 19.50 -0.82
N THR A 188 -1.00 18.78 -1.56
CA THR A 188 0.22 19.28 -2.21
C THR A 188 0.21 18.83 -3.68
N GLU A 189 0.94 19.55 -4.52
CA GLU A 189 1.13 19.16 -5.93
C GLU A 189 1.76 17.76 -6.06
N GLN A 190 2.54 17.31 -5.07
CA GLN A 190 3.17 15.99 -4.98
C GLN A 190 2.17 14.83 -4.85
N ASN A 191 0.87 15.10 -4.70
CA ASN A 191 -0.16 14.06 -4.60
C ASN A 191 -0.67 13.54 -5.94
N LEU A 192 -0.18 14.06 -7.06
CA LEU A 192 -0.57 13.62 -8.40
C LEU A 192 -0.28 12.13 -8.62
N VAL A 193 0.96 11.68 -8.38
CA VAL A 193 1.36 10.29 -8.59
C VAL A 193 0.64 9.32 -7.63
N PRO A 194 0.53 9.59 -6.32
CA PRO A 194 -0.30 8.80 -5.42
C PRO A 194 -1.74 8.60 -5.89
N LEU A 195 -2.38 9.66 -6.42
CA LEU A 195 -3.75 9.58 -6.95
C LEU A 195 -3.83 8.76 -8.26
N LEU A 196 -2.82 8.85 -9.12
CA LEU A 196 -2.73 7.99 -10.31
C LEU A 196 -2.56 6.52 -9.93
N VAL A 197 -1.76 6.21 -8.89
CA VAL A 197 -1.64 4.86 -8.36
C VAL A 197 -2.99 4.38 -7.82
N LEU A 198 -3.69 5.18 -7.01
CA LEU A 198 -5.03 4.82 -6.52
C LEU A 198 -6.00 4.53 -7.68
N LYS A 199 -6.00 5.37 -8.72
CA LYS A 199 -6.81 5.16 -9.93
C LYS A 199 -6.48 3.82 -10.60
N THR A 200 -5.21 3.47 -10.74
CA THR A 200 -4.79 2.21 -11.38
C THR A 200 -5.18 0.97 -10.58
N LEU A 201 -5.35 1.06 -9.27
CA LEU A 201 -5.86 -0.05 -8.43
C LEU A 201 -7.35 -0.32 -8.65
N VAL A 202 -8.12 0.68 -9.06
CA VAL A 202 -9.57 0.52 -9.33
C VAL A 202 -9.85 -0.10 -10.71
N ASP A 203 -9.03 0.18 -11.72
CA ASP A 203 -9.24 -0.27 -13.10
C ASP A 203 -9.34 -1.83 -13.26
N PRO A 204 -8.54 -2.66 -12.57
CA PRO A 204 -8.71 -4.11 -12.61
C PRO A 204 -10.07 -4.57 -12.05
N VAL A 205 -10.54 -3.97 -10.95
CA VAL A 205 -11.82 -4.31 -10.33
C VAL A 205 -12.98 -4.00 -11.27
N ILE A 206 -12.92 -2.84 -11.96
CA ILE A 206 -13.90 -2.49 -12.99
C ILE A 206 -13.89 -3.51 -14.12
N ARG A 207 -12.73 -3.92 -14.61
CA ARG A 207 -12.61 -4.93 -15.69
C ARG A 207 -13.14 -6.29 -15.27
N GLN A 208 -12.88 -6.72 -14.04
CA GLN A 208 -13.40 -7.98 -13.49
C GLN A 208 -14.93 -7.96 -13.38
N TYR A 209 -15.51 -6.84 -12.93
CA TYR A 209 -16.95 -6.66 -12.90
C TYR A 209 -17.57 -6.72 -14.31
N LEU A 210 -17.03 -5.98 -15.27
CA LEU A 210 -17.53 -5.96 -16.64
C LEU A 210 -17.44 -7.30 -17.36
N SER A 211 -16.47 -8.15 -16.96
CA SER A 211 -16.35 -9.53 -17.47
C SER A 211 -17.22 -10.53 -16.70
N GLY A 212 -17.97 -10.11 -15.68
CA GLY A 212 -18.83 -10.96 -14.86
C GLY A 212 -18.08 -11.90 -13.91
N MET A 213 -16.78 -11.64 -13.66
CA MET A 213 -15.96 -12.51 -12.81
C MET A 213 -16.07 -12.15 -11.32
N ASP A 214 -16.38 -10.89 -10.99
CA ASP A 214 -16.44 -10.40 -9.61
C ASP A 214 -17.52 -9.32 -9.45
N ASN A 215 -18.15 -9.28 -8.27
CA ASN A 215 -19.16 -8.29 -7.90
C ASN A 215 -18.70 -7.31 -6.81
N THR A 216 -17.43 -7.30 -6.44
CA THR A 216 -16.88 -6.41 -5.41
C THR A 216 -17.18 -4.94 -5.71
N LEU A 217 -17.20 -4.56 -6.98
CA LEU A 217 -17.46 -3.19 -7.42
C LEU A 217 -18.85 -2.65 -6.99
N VAL A 218 -19.87 -3.51 -6.92
CA VAL A 218 -21.23 -3.10 -6.51
C VAL A 218 -21.44 -3.10 -5.00
N LEU A 219 -20.41 -3.39 -4.24
CA LEU A 219 -20.36 -3.29 -2.77
C LEU A 219 -19.29 -2.23 -2.38
N PRO A 220 -19.65 -0.93 -2.38
CA PRO A 220 -18.67 0.14 -2.21
C PRO A 220 -17.78 0.03 -0.97
N GLY A 221 -18.32 -0.45 0.16
CA GLY A 221 -17.52 -0.72 1.35
C GLY A 221 -16.46 -1.80 1.14
N ALA A 222 -16.82 -2.92 0.50
CA ALA A 222 -15.89 -4.00 0.19
C ALA A 222 -14.80 -3.54 -0.81
N LEU A 223 -15.16 -2.69 -1.77
CA LEU A 223 -14.19 -2.09 -2.68
C LEU A 223 -13.18 -1.24 -1.90
N LEU A 224 -13.63 -0.40 -0.96
CA LEU A 224 -12.71 0.41 -0.14
C LEU A 224 -11.83 -0.46 0.77
N GLU A 225 -12.34 -1.56 1.32
CA GLU A 225 -11.54 -2.52 2.08
C GLU A 225 -10.43 -3.14 1.23
N HIS A 226 -10.76 -3.57 0.01
CA HIS A 226 -9.79 -4.10 -0.94
C HIS A 226 -8.70 -3.07 -1.29
N LEU A 227 -9.09 -1.86 -1.68
CA LEU A 227 -8.16 -0.77 -2.01
C LEU A 227 -7.28 -0.39 -0.81
N ASN A 228 -7.84 -0.38 0.41
CA ASN A 228 -7.09 -0.09 1.62
C ASN A 228 -6.01 -1.13 1.91
N ILE A 229 -6.30 -2.42 1.70
CA ILE A 229 -5.32 -3.50 1.87
C ILE A 229 -4.18 -3.32 0.87
N GLU A 230 -4.47 -3.08 -0.40
CA GLU A 230 -3.46 -2.87 -1.45
C GLU A 230 -2.61 -1.62 -1.17
N LEU A 231 -3.22 -0.51 -0.77
CA LEU A 231 -2.50 0.71 -0.39
C LEU A 231 -1.60 0.51 0.83
N CYS A 232 -2.06 -0.21 1.85
CA CYS A 232 -1.25 -0.49 3.03
C CYS A 232 -0.10 -1.48 2.75
N HIS A 233 -0.20 -2.29 1.69
CA HIS A 233 0.90 -3.14 1.20
C HIS A 233 1.81 -2.39 0.24
N SER A 234 1.31 -1.36 -0.43
CA SER A 234 2.12 -0.50 -1.28
C SER A 234 2.99 0.41 -0.41
N GLN A 235 3.98 1.05 -1.03
CA GLN A 235 4.80 2.06 -0.35
C GLN A 235 4.25 3.48 -0.48
N VAL A 236 3.06 3.63 -0.99
CA VAL A 236 2.37 4.92 -1.02
C VAL A 236 2.03 5.33 0.42
N ARG A 237 2.84 6.23 0.99
CA ARG A 237 2.68 6.74 2.36
C ARG A 237 1.73 7.93 2.44
N THR A 238 0.69 7.91 1.62
CA THR A 238 -0.31 8.98 1.55
C THR A 238 -1.66 8.42 1.95
N ALA A 239 -2.34 9.10 2.85
CA ALA A 239 -3.72 8.79 3.19
C ALA A 239 -4.67 9.48 2.19
N PHE A 240 -5.74 8.79 1.81
CA PHE A 240 -6.70 9.29 0.84
C PHE A 240 -8.09 9.42 1.46
N ASP A 241 -8.72 10.55 1.15
CA ASP A 241 -10.14 10.73 1.29
C ASP A 241 -10.80 10.30 -0.02
N ILE A 242 -11.77 9.41 0.04
CA ILE A 242 -12.44 8.88 -1.15
C ILE A 242 -13.92 8.65 -0.89
N MET A 243 -14.73 8.99 -1.86
CA MET A 243 -16.11 8.55 -2.00
C MET A 243 -16.20 7.69 -3.26
N VAL A 244 -16.76 6.51 -3.11
CA VAL A 244 -17.10 5.64 -4.23
C VAL A 244 -18.54 5.20 -4.11
N GLY A 245 -19.24 5.13 -5.23
CA GLY A 245 -20.62 4.65 -5.22
C GLY A 245 -21.10 4.13 -6.56
N VAL A 246 -22.18 3.37 -6.51
CA VAL A 246 -22.85 2.80 -7.67
C VAL A 246 -24.31 3.27 -7.67
N LEU A 247 -24.69 3.88 -8.78
CA LEU A 247 -26.06 4.31 -9.06
C LEU A 247 -26.71 3.32 -10.02
N ASP A 248 -27.84 2.78 -9.62
CA ASP A 248 -28.77 2.12 -10.53
C ASP A 248 -29.69 3.19 -11.13
N THR A 249 -29.50 3.49 -12.41
CA THR A 249 -30.19 4.59 -13.07
C THR A 249 -31.64 4.27 -13.46
N GLU A 250 -32.05 2.99 -13.35
CA GLU A 250 -33.44 2.56 -13.61
C GLU A 250 -34.30 2.73 -12.36
N THR A 251 -33.73 2.37 -11.18
CA THR A 251 -34.45 2.44 -9.91
C THR A 251 -34.17 3.74 -9.14
N GLY A 252 -33.07 4.42 -9.45
CA GLY A 252 -32.55 5.55 -8.68
C GLY A 252 -31.82 5.13 -7.41
N GLN A 253 -31.62 3.85 -7.17
CA GLN A 253 -30.94 3.34 -5.98
C GLN A 253 -29.48 3.76 -5.99
N TRP A 254 -29.04 4.40 -4.90
CA TRP A 254 -27.67 4.82 -4.70
C TRP A 254 -27.02 4.07 -3.55
N GLN A 255 -25.92 3.40 -3.82
CA GLN A 255 -25.10 2.74 -2.82
C GLN A 255 -23.71 3.38 -2.85
N TRP A 256 -23.17 3.78 -1.67
CA TRP A 256 -21.87 4.41 -1.60
C TRP A 256 -21.14 4.11 -0.31
N ALA A 257 -19.84 4.32 -0.31
CA ALA A 257 -18.98 4.32 0.87
C ALA A 257 -18.06 5.55 0.83
N GLN A 258 -17.68 6.03 2.00
CA GLN A 258 -16.80 7.16 2.15
C GLN A 258 -15.72 6.88 3.20
N ALA A 259 -14.47 7.10 2.82
CA ALA A 259 -13.31 7.10 3.69
C ALA A 259 -12.73 8.52 3.76
N GLY A 260 -12.38 8.97 4.98
CA GLY A 260 -11.87 10.31 5.22
C GLY A 260 -12.94 11.41 5.20
N ASP A 261 -12.62 12.58 5.72
CA ASP A 261 -13.56 13.65 6.04
C ASP A 261 -13.41 14.92 5.20
N LYS A 262 -12.48 14.94 4.21
CA LYS A 262 -12.25 16.12 3.35
C LYS A 262 -13.17 16.22 2.14
N LEU A 263 -13.89 15.13 1.84
CA LEU A 263 -14.93 15.16 0.81
C LEU A 263 -16.27 15.53 1.44
N GLU A 264 -17.01 16.39 0.78
CA GLU A 264 -18.32 16.88 1.24
C GLU A 264 -19.43 16.36 0.30
N PRO A 265 -19.84 15.08 0.42
CA PRO A 265 -20.96 14.57 -0.37
C PRO A 265 -22.30 15.03 0.19
N SER A 266 -23.26 15.24 -0.71
CA SER A 266 -24.68 15.46 -0.38
C SER A 266 -25.51 14.54 -1.29
N PRO A 267 -26.17 13.51 -0.78
CA PRO A 267 -26.41 13.20 0.63
C PRO A 267 -25.15 12.80 1.39
N SER A 268 -25.04 13.26 2.63
CA SER A 268 -23.88 12.99 3.50
C SER A 268 -24.08 11.75 4.35
N ALA A 269 -22.97 11.10 4.68
CA ALA A 269 -22.92 10.04 5.69
C ALA A 269 -21.73 10.26 6.63
N LYS A 270 -21.71 9.58 7.76
CA LYS A 270 -20.54 9.62 8.65
C LYS A 270 -19.37 8.89 7.96
N PRO A 271 -18.26 9.58 7.67
CA PRO A 271 -17.13 8.96 7.01
C PRO A 271 -16.46 7.91 7.90
N ASP A 272 -15.85 6.91 7.29
CA ASP A 272 -14.94 5.97 7.92
C ASP A 272 -13.50 6.50 7.86
N LEU A 273 -12.53 5.75 8.39
CA LEU A 273 -11.12 6.13 8.41
C LEU A 273 -10.61 6.31 6.97
N ALA A 274 -9.78 7.32 6.71
CA ALA A 274 -9.16 7.50 5.39
C ALA A 274 -8.36 6.26 4.95
N LEU A 275 -8.29 6.02 3.63
CA LEU A 275 -7.54 4.88 3.08
C LEU A 275 -6.04 5.04 3.33
N GLY A 276 -5.35 3.91 3.48
CA GLY A 276 -3.89 3.86 3.65
C GLY A 276 -3.39 4.10 5.07
N ILE A 277 -4.28 4.32 6.07
CA ILE A 277 -3.89 4.55 7.46
C ILE A 277 -3.74 3.24 8.24
N TRP A 278 -4.73 2.36 8.14
CA TRP A 278 -4.76 1.12 8.91
C TRP A 278 -5.34 -0.05 8.11
N LYS A 279 -4.53 -1.08 7.89
CA LYS A 279 -4.84 -2.24 7.04
C LYS A 279 -6.17 -2.94 7.36
N HIS A 280 -6.57 -2.97 8.63
CA HIS A 280 -7.79 -3.65 9.09
C HIS A 280 -8.95 -2.67 9.31
N ALA A 281 -8.95 -1.53 8.64
CA ALA A 281 -10.10 -0.63 8.65
C ALA A 281 -11.29 -1.27 7.91
N ASN A 282 -12.49 -1.07 8.45
CA ASN A 282 -13.73 -1.51 7.82
C ASN A 282 -14.47 -0.29 7.26
N TYR A 283 -15.13 -0.48 6.13
CA TYR A 283 -15.84 0.59 5.43
C TYR A 283 -17.30 0.23 5.24
N ARG A 284 -18.18 1.13 5.67
CA ARG A 284 -19.62 0.92 5.61
C ARG A 284 -20.17 1.28 4.24
N THR A 285 -21.00 0.41 3.69
CA THR A 285 -21.84 0.74 2.55
C THR A 285 -23.11 1.42 3.04
N HIS A 286 -23.38 2.62 2.56
CA HIS A 286 -24.61 3.37 2.74
C HIS A 286 -25.53 3.15 1.55
N GLN A 287 -26.84 3.28 1.75
CA GLN A 287 -27.84 3.09 0.72
C GLN A 287 -28.92 4.16 0.79
N LEU A 288 -29.34 4.64 -0.36
CA LEU A 288 -30.50 5.51 -0.56
C LEU A 288 -31.39 4.90 -1.64
N GLU A 289 -32.68 4.82 -1.39
CA GLU A 289 -33.62 4.16 -2.33
C GLU A 289 -33.83 4.97 -3.62
N SER A 290 -33.77 6.29 -3.54
CA SER A 290 -33.94 7.17 -4.72
C SER A 290 -33.03 8.39 -4.61
N LEU A 291 -32.06 8.48 -5.52
CA LEU A 291 -31.16 9.61 -5.65
C LEU A 291 -31.76 10.60 -6.67
N HIS A 292 -32.08 11.81 -6.23
CA HIS A 292 -32.47 12.89 -7.14
C HIS A 292 -31.26 13.71 -7.59
N ARG A 293 -30.35 13.96 -6.66
CA ARG A 293 -29.12 14.72 -6.91
C ARG A 293 -28.02 14.29 -5.95
N LEU A 294 -26.84 14.05 -6.49
CA LEU A 294 -25.58 13.95 -5.74
C LEU A 294 -24.76 15.18 -6.03
N HIS A 295 -24.17 15.74 -5.01
CA HIS A 295 -23.18 16.79 -5.11
C HIS A 295 -22.03 16.48 -4.17
N CYS A 296 -20.80 16.43 -4.67
CA CYS A 296 -19.62 16.19 -3.86
C CYS A 296 -18.54 17.20 -4.20
N ARG A 297 -17.93 17.82 -3.19
CA ARG A 297 -16.89 18.84 -3.34
C ARG A 297 -15.60 18.41 -2.71
N SER A 298 -14.51 18.79 -3.33
CA SER A 298 -13.16 18.74 -2.78
C SER A 298 -12.24 19.65 -3.58
N TYR A 299 -11.46 20.51 -2.93
CA TYR A 299 -10.37 21.30 -3.53
C TYR A 299 -10.75 21.88 -4.90
N GLY A 300 -11.75 22.77 -4.97
CA GLY A 300 -12.17 23.44 -6.22
C GLY A 300 -12.73 22.52 -7.30
N LYS A 301 -12.97 21.24 -7.00
CA LYS A 301 -13.66 20.30 -7.90
C LYS A 301 -15.03 19.97 -7.34
N GLU A 302 -16.02 19.95 -8.22
CA GLU A 302 -17.40 19.59 -7.89
C GLU A 302 -17.85 18.46 -8.80
N LEU A 303 -18.26 17.35 -8.20
CA LEU A 303 -18.92 16.24 -8.88
C LEU A 303 -20.43 16.40 -8.71
N ILE A 304 -21.16 16.44 -9.80
CA ILE A 304 -22.62 16.59 -9.81
C ILE A 304 -23.23 15.41 -10.58
N VAL A 305 -24.17 14.72 -9.93
CA VAL A 305 -25.05 13.76 -10.60
C VAL A 305 -26.49 14.22 -10.38
N SER A 306 -27.25 14.36 -11.44
CA SER A 306 -28.63 14.83 -11.38
C SER A 306 -29.55 13.99 -12.24
N ALA A 307 -30.71 13.63 -11.68
CA ALA A 307 -31.80 13.06 -12.46
C ALA A 307 -32.38 14.14 -13.39
N GLU A 308 -32.70 13.77 -14.62
CA GLU A 308 -33.47 14.67 -15.50
C GLU A 308 -34.85 14.92 -14.90
N PRO A 309 -35.36 16.15 -15.02
CA PRO A 309 -36.75 16.40 -14.66
C PRO A 309 -37.63 15.54 -15.55
N GLN A 310 -38.48 14.70 -14.93
CA GLN A 310 -39.52 14.01 -15.67
C GLN A 310 -40.38 15.11 -16.36
N THR A 311 -40.23 15.24 -17.66
CA THR A 311 -41.19 16.03 -18.47
C THR A 311 -42.52 15.35 -18.36
N ALA A 312 -43.43 15.94 -17.60
CA ALA A 312 -44.81 15.51 -17.44
C ALA A 312 -45.55 15.55 -18.78
#